data_cded4339a14166ca0ce9e4d0b8a24676
#
_entry.id   cded4339a14166ca0ce9e4d0b8a24676
#
_cell.length_a   1.000
_cell.length_b   1.000
_cell.length_c   1.000
_cell.angle_alpha   90.00
_cell.angle_beta   90.00
_cell.angle_gamma   90.00
#
_symmetry.space_group_name_H-M   'P 1'
#
loop_
_entity.id
_entity.type
_entity.pdbx_description
1 polymer ?
#
loop_
_entity_poly.entity_id
_entity_poly.type
_entity_poly.pdbx_seq_one_letter_code
_entity_poly.pdbx_strand_id
1 'polypeptide(L)'
;INRVDQERVVTIESNVGVGVLVDAQVTALKSYLETAELPKGVTWSFGGEAQDQAESMIFLVGAFASALILMFLTLLTQFNKFGQAFMVMSAIIFSISGVLIGLMVTGRPFGIVMGGIGVIALAGIVVNNNIILIDTYNDFRKKGMEAKEAALRTGAQRLRPVMLTSVTTALGLMPMVIGLNINFFTREIVYGAPSTQWWTELSSAIAGGLTVATGLTLIVTPAMLIFGENMRANKAARKARREERRAAKLSAIPAE
;
A
#
# COMPACT_ATOMS: atom_id res chain seq x y z
N ILE A 1 0.39 43.22 14.88
CA ILE A 1 -0.95 42.60 14.76
C ILE A 1 -0.85 41.62 13.61
N ASN A 2 -0.82 40.34 13.95
CA ASN A 2 -0.82 39.31 12.92
C ASN A 2 -2.24 39.17 12.36
N ARG A 3 -2.33 39.05 11.04
CA ARG A 3 -3.59 38.77 10.33
C ARG A 3 -3.40 37.53 9.47
N VAL A 4 -4.33 36.61 9.61
CA VAL A 4 -4.47 35.44 8.73
C VAL A 4 -5.84 35.52 8.10
N ASP A 5 -5.94 35.39 6.80
CA ASP A 5 -7.20 35.49 6.02
C ASP A 5 -8.00 36.79 6.29
N GLN A 6 -7.27 37.92 6.47
CA GLN A 6 -7.79 39.25 6.78
C GLN A 6 -8.37 39.43 8.19
N GLU A 7 -8.42 38.41 9.01
CA GLU A 7 -8.85 38.46 10.42
C GLU A 7 -7.67 38.69 11.38
N ARG A 8 -7.96 39.28 12.54
CA ARG A 8 -6.93 39.45 13.58
C ARG A 8 -6.75 38.14 14.30
N VAL A 9 -5.52 37.62 14.35
CA VAL A 9 -5.17 36.36 15.00
C VAL A 9 -4.19 36.60 16.14
N VAL A 10 -4.45 35.96 17.26
CA VAL A 10 -3.50 35.80 18.38
C VAL A 10 -3.03 34.35 18.35
N THR A 11 -1.76 34.15 18.04
CA THR A 11 -1.15 32.82 18.02
C THR A 11 -0.60 32.51 19.42
N ILE A 12 -1.04 31.39 19.98
CA ILE A 12 -0.50 30.85 21.24
C ILE A 12 0.28 29.58 20.87
N GLU A 13 1.58 29.59 21.11
CA GLU A 13 2.46 28.46 20.85
C GLU A 13 2.82 27.77 22.17
N SER A 14 2.81 26.44 22.15
CA SER A 14 3.21 25.61 23.28
C SER A 14 3.94 24.37 22.78
N ASN A 15 4.98 24.00 23.52
CA ASN A 15 5.71 22.75 23.28
C ASN A 15 5.24 21.67 24.24
N VAL A 16 5.19 20.43 23.78
CA VAL A 16 4.83 19.28 24.60
C VAL A 16 6.07 18.76 25.34
N GLY A 17 5.91 18.37 26.60
CA GLY A 17 6.99 17.81 27.40
C GLY A 17 7.52 16.48 26.86
N VAL A 18 8.77 16.16 27.21
CA VAL A 18 9.42 14.91 26.81
C VAL A 18 8.62 13.69 27.28
N GLY A 19 8.32 12.78 26.36
CA GLY A 19 7.58 11.54 26.64
C GLY A 19 6.06 11.65 26.55
N VAL A 20 5.52 12.81 26.19
CA VAL A 20 4.08 13.00 26.00
C VAL A 20 3.77 13.04 24.50
N LEU A 21 2.72 12.32 24.09
CA LEU A 21 2.26 12.32 22.70
C LEU A 21 1.56 13.65 22.39
N VAL A 22 2.02 14.34 21.36
CA VAL A 22 1.46 15.62 20.89
C VAL A 22 -0.03 15.47 20.55
N ASP A 23 -0.40 14.42 19.85
CA ASP A 23 -1.78 14.15 19.42
C ASP A 23 -2.75 13.98 20.61
N ALA A 24 -2.31 13.31 21.68
CA ALA A 24 -3.11 13.17 22.89
C ALA A 24 -3.38 14.53 23.56
N GLN A 25 -2.38 15.43 23.58
CA GLN A 25 -2.53 16.77 24.14
C GLN A 25 -3.43 17.67 23.27
N VAL A 26 -3.26 17.60 21.94
CA VAL A 26 -4.11 18.33 21.00
C VAL A 26 -5.57 17.88 21.14
N THR A 27 -5.81 16.58 21.25
CA THR A 27 -7.17 16.03 21.45
C THR A 27 -7.77 16.48 22.77
N ALA A 28 -7.01 16.46 23.88
CA ALA A 28 -7.46 16.95 25.18
C ALA A 28 -7.77 18.44 25.15
N LEU A 29 -6.92 19.25 24.52
CA LEU A 29 -7.11 20.69 24.38
C LEU A 29 -8.32 21.02 23.49
N LYS A 30 -8.53 20.25 22.42
CA LYS A 30 -9.70 20.39 21.56
C LYS A 30 -11.00 20.15 22.32
N SER A 31 -11.06 19.06 23.08
CA SER A 31 -12.25 18.75 23.90
C SER A 31 -12.52 19.80 24.99
N TYR A 32 -11.46 20.37 25.54
CA TYR A 32 -11.59 21.50 26.49
C TYR A 32 -12.12 22.75 25.81
N LEU A 33 -11.58 23.15 24.66
CA LEU A 33 -12.02 24.35 23.92
C LEU A 33 -13.45 24.23 23.37
N GLU A 34 -13.92 23.03 23.04
CA GLU A 34 -15.31 22.77 22.64
C GLU A 34 -16.30 22.97 23.80
N THR A 35 -15.86 22.77 25.05
CA THR A 35 -16.67 22.96 26.25
C THR A 35 -16.48 24.32 26.91
N ALA A 36 -15.43 25.06 26.55
CA ALA A 36 -15.12 26.37 27.12
C ALA A 36 -16.07 27.47 26.60
N GLU A 37 -16.60 28.29 27.48
CA GLU A 37 -17.37 29.48 27.12
C GLU A 37 -16.42 30.57 26.60
N LEU A 38 -16.30 30.67 25.27
CA LEU A 38 -15.49 31.71 24.63
C LEU A 38 -16.31 33.01 24.47
N PRO A 39 -15.66 34.19 24.53
CA PRO A 39 -16.32 35.46 24.27
C PRO A 39 -16.97 35.48 22.88
N LYS A 40 -18.12 36.16 22.75
CA LYS A 40 -18.83 36.28 21.47
C LYS A 40 -17.94 36.88 20.39
N GLY A 41 -17.80 36.18 19.26
CA GLY A 41 -16.99 36.62 18.12
C GLY A 41 -15.53 36.13 18.14
N VAL A 42 -15.14 35.31 19.11
CA VAL A 42 -13.85 34.62 19.12
C VAL A 42 -14.03 33.20 18.59
N THR A 43 -13.32 32.87 17.53
CA THR A 43 -13.20 31.51 17.00
C THR A 43 -11.78 31.01 17.22
N TRP A 44 -11.62 29.72 17.37
CA TRP A 44 -10.30 29.10 17.54
C TRP A 44 -10.05 28.08 16.44
N SER A 45 -8.82 27.96 16.03
CA SER A 45 -8.38 26.92 15.12
C SER A 45 -6.99 26.44 15.55
N PHE A 46 -6.73 25.17 15.39
CA PHE A 46 -5.38 24.64 15.53
C PHE A 46 -4.62 24.92 14.25
N GLY A 47 -3.46 25.57 14.37
CA GLY A 47 -2.52 25.79 13.30
C GLY A 47 -1.24 24.96 13.47
N GLY A 48 -0.30 25.12 12.53
CA GLY A 48 0.99 24.46 12.57
C GLY A 48 0.94 23.00 12.12
N GLU A 49 1.86 22.19 12.60
CA GLU A 49 2.11 20.82 12.13
C GLU A 49 0.86 19.93 12.12
N ALA A 50 -0.03 20.06 13.10
CA ALA A 50 -1.25 19.26 13.17
C ALA A 50 -2.25 19.58 12.04
N GLN A 51 -2.37 20.85 11.65
CA GLN A 51 -3.20 21.27 10.52
C GLN A 51 -2.57 20.81 9.19
N ASP A 52 -1.27 21.05 9.02
CA ASP A 52 -0.55 20.64 7.81
C ASP A 52 -0.61 19.12 7.60
N GLN A 53 -0.53 18.33 8.68
CA GLN A 53 -0.71 16.89 8.64
C GLN A 53 -2.13 16.48 8.25
N ALA A 54 -3.16 17.16 8.78
CA ALA A 54 -4.55 16.86 8.44
C ALA A 54 -4.87 17.17 6.96
N GLU A 55 -4.42 18.31 6.45
CA GLU A 55 -4.56 18.67 5.03
C GLU A 55 -3.81 17.69 4.12
N SER A 56 -2.57 17.36 4.50
CA SER A 56 -1.76 16.37 3.78
C SER A 56 -2.41 14.99 3.78
N MET A 57 -3.03 14.57 4.88
CA MET A 57 -3.73 13.28 4.95
C MET A 57 -4.92 13.21 4.00
N ILE A 58 -5.74 14.26 3.93
CA ILE A 58 -6.88 14.33 3.00
C ILE A 58 -6.38 14.21 1.55
N PHE A 59 -5.33 14.96 1.22
CA PHE A 59 -4.69 14.88 -0.10
C PHE A 59 -4.15 13.48 -0.41
N LEU A 60 -3.41 12.87 0.54
CA LEU A 60 -2.80 11.55 0.35
C LEU A 60 -3.85 10.44 0.19
N VAL A 61 -4.93 10.49 0.96
CA VAL A 61 -6.05 9.52 0.82
C VAL A 61 -6.70 9.67 -0.56
N GLY A 62 -6.94 10.89 -1.02
CA GLY A 62 -7.46 11.15 -2.37
C GLY A 62 -6.51 10.69 -3.48
N ALA A 63 -5.22 10.98 -3.33
CA ALA A 63 -4.18 10.55 -4.26
C ALA A 63 -4.05 9.02 -4.30
N PHE A 64 -4.06 8.35 -3.14
CA PHE A 64 -4.00 6.90 -3.05
C PHE A 64 -5.23 6.23 -3.68
N ALA A 65 -6.43 6.72 -3.38
CA ALA A 65 -7.66 6.22 -3.99
C ALA A 65 -7.64 6.37 -5.52
N SER A 66 -7.21 7.53 -6.03
CA SER A 66 -7.06 7.79 -7.46
C SER A 66 -6.03 6.86 -8.10
N ALA A 67 -4.89 6.66 -7.45
CA ALA A 67 -3.86 5.73 -7.90
C ALA A 67 -4.38 4.29 -7.97
N LEU A 68 -5.13 3.83 -6.94
CA LEU A 68 -5.75 2.49 -6.94
C LEU A 68 -6.74 2.31 -8.08
N ILE A 69 -7.58 3.32 -8.34
CA ILE A 69 -8.55 3.28 -9.46
C ILE A 69 -7.81 3.20 -10.80
N LEU A 70 -6.81 4.06 -11.02
CA LEU A 70 -6.03 4.06 -12.27
C LEU A 70 -5.26 2.74 -12.46
N MET A 71 -4.63 2.21 -11.40
CA MET A 71 -3.98 0.91 -11.44
C MET A 71 -4.97 -0.21 -11.75
N PHE A 72 -6.15 -0.21 -11.13
CA PHE A 72 -7.18 -1.21 -11.40
C PHE A 72 -7.67 -1.16 -12.85
N LEU A 73 -7.93 0.03 -13.40
CA LEU A 73 -8.33 0.19 -14.79
C LEU A 73 -7.24 -0.29 -15.76
N THR A 74 -5.99 0.06 -15.49
CA THR A 74 -4.84 -0.39 -16.29
C THR A 74 -4.70 -1.92 -16.25
N LEU A 75 -4.82 -2.53 -15.07
CA LEU A 75 -4.78 -3.98 -14.91
C LEU A 75 -5.95 -4.68 -15.61
N LEU A 76 -7.12 -4.06 -15.57
CA LEU A 76 -8.30 -4.59 -16.24
C LEU A 76 -8.12 -4.61 -17.76
N THR A 77 -7.59 -3.54 -18.35
CA THR A 77 -7.26 -3.47 -19.78
C THR A 77 -6.16 -4.46 -20.16
N GLN A 78 -5.13 -4.62 -19.31
CA GLN A 78 -4.00 -5.51 -19.55
C GLN A 78 -4.42 -7.00 -19.56
N PHE A 79 -5.18 -7.42 -18.56
CA PHE A 79 -5.50 -8.84 -18.37
C PHE A 79 -6.86 -9.24 -18.94
N ASN A 80 -7.75 -8.29 -19.19
CA ASN A 80 -9.15 -8.52 -19.62
C ASN A 80 -9.89 -9.53 -18.71
N LYS A 81 -9.53 -9.60 -17.42
CA LYS A 81 -10.08 -10.53 -16.42
C LYS A 81 -10.13 -9.86 -15.05
N PHE A 82 -11.33 -9.57 -14.54
CA PHE A 82 -11.54 -8.97 -13.22
C PHE A 82 -10.81 -9.71 -12.08
N GLY A 83 -10.84 -11.05 -12.09
CA GLY A 83 -10.22 -11.84 -11.03
C GLY A 83 -8.70 -11.69 -10.98
N GLN A 84 -8.02 -11.51 -12.11
CA GLN A 84 -6.58 -11.32 -12.14
C GLN A 84 -6.21 -9.91 -11.70
N ALA A 85 -6.95 -8.88 -12.13
CA ALA A 85 -6.77 -7.52 -11.67
C ALA A 85 -6.92 -7.42 -10.14
N PHE A 86 -7.96 -8.06 -9.58
CA PHE A 86 -8.17 -8.09 -8.14
C PHE A 86 -7.07 -8.84 -7.37
N MET A 87 -6.53 -9.93 -7.93
CA MET A 87 -5.38 -10.63 -7.34
C MET A 87 -4.14 -9.75 -7.26
N VAL A 88 -3.85 -8.97 -8.32
CA VAL A 88 -2.72 -8.02 -8.30
C VAL A 88 -2.95 -6.95 -7.23
N MET A 89 -4.15 -6.39 -7.15
CA MET A 89 -4.49 -5.37 -6.16
C MET A 89 -4.37 -5.88 -4.72
N SER A 90 -4.66 -7.16 -4.46
CA SER A 90 -4.51 -7.74 -3.11
C SER A 90 -3.07 -7.70 -2.59
N ALA A 91 -2.07 -7.67 -3.47
CA ALA A 91 -0.68 -7.55 -3.07
C ALA A 91 -0.34 -6.21 -2.41
N ILE A 92 -1.12 -5.16 -2.69
CA ILE A 92 -0.98 -3.86 -2.03
C ILE A 92 -1.28 -3.98 -0.54
N ILE A 93 -2.27 -4.80 -0.15
CA ILE A 93 -2.59 -5.05 1.27
C ILE A 93 -1.39 -5.69 1.97
N PHE A 94 -0.74 -6.66 1.32
CA PHE A 94 0.47 -7.27 1.87
C PHE A 94 1.64 -6.30 1.94
N SER A 95 1.74 -5.37 0.99
CA SER A 95 2.79 -4.36 1.00
C SER A 95 2.62 -3.37 2.17
N ILE A 96 1.40 -2.98 2.50
CA ILE A 96 1.11 -2.13 3.68
C ILE A 96 1.54 -2.84 4.97
N SER A 97 1.19 -4.13 5.11
CA SER A 97 1.67 -4.92 6.26
C SER A 97 3.19 -4.95 6.33
N GLY A 98 3.86 -5.07 5.18
CA GLY A 98 5.31 -5.02 5.08
C GLY A 98 5.91 -3.67 5.48
N VAL A 99 5.26 -2.56 5.14
CA VAL A 99 5.67 -1.22 5.59
C VAL A 99 5.65 -1.13 7.11
N LEU A 100 4.56 -1.56 7.75
CA LEU A 100 4.43 -1.53 9.20
C LEU A 100 5.51 -2.39 9.88
N ILE A 101 5.76 -3.60 9.37
CA ILE A 101 6.83 -4.48 9.86
C ILE A 101 8.20 -3.82 9.67
N GLY A 102 8.46 -3.23 8.50
CA GLY A 102 9.71 -2.56 8.20
C GLY A 102 10.00 -1.38 9.14
N LEU A 103 9.00 -0.54 9.39
CA LEU A 103 9.11 0.57 10.33
C LEU A 103 9.30 0.07 11.78
N MET A 104 8.60 -1.00 12.17
CA MET A 104 8.77 -1.61 13.49
C MET A 104 10.19 -2.16 13.68
N VAL A 105 10.76 -2.84 12.69
CA VAL A 105 12.13 -3.38 12.75
C VAL A 105 13.18 -2.26 12.79
N THR A 106 12.95 -1.16 12.07
CA THR A 106 13.86 -0.01 12.07
C THR A 106 13.64 0.94 13.25
N GLY A 107 12.62 0.69 14.10
CA GLY A 107 12.29 1.53 15.26
C GLY A 107 11.82 2.94 14.86
N ARG A 108 11.25 3.10 13.66
CA ARG A 108 10.80 4.38 13.14
C ARG A 108 9.30 4.55 13.35
N PRO A 109 8.83 5.76 13.75
CA PRO A 109 7.40 6.05 13.77
C PRO A 109 6.84 6.07 12.34
N PHE A 110 5.54 5.87 12.20
CA PHE A 110 4.84 6.06 10.94
C PHE A 110 4.41 7.52 10.82
N GLY A 111 5.12 8.30 10.02
CA GLY A 111 4.70 9.66 9.66
C GLY A 111 3.64 9.64 8.56
N ILE A 112 2.62 10.46 8.71
CA ILE A 112 1.49 10.51 7.79
C ILE A 112 1.95 10.86 6.37
N VAL A 113 2.78 11.87 6.22
CA VAL A 113 3.22 12.37 4.91
C VAL A 113 4.21 11.42 4.26
N MET A 114 5.36 11.17 4.90
CA MET A 114 6.43 10.39 4.29
C MET A 114 6.10 8.89 4.26
N GLY A 115 5.48 8.36 5.31
CA GLY A 115 4.97 6.99 5.32
C GLY A 115 3.87 6.77 4.29
N GLY A 116 2.94 7.72 4.15
CA GLY A 116 1.87 7.68 3.15
C GLY A 116 2.41 7.70 1.70
N ILE A 117 3.34 8.59 1.40
CA ILE A 117 4.03 8.62 0.09
C ILE A 117 4.76 7.29 -0.14
N GLY A 118 5.42 6.74 0.89
CA GLY A 118 6.08 5.45 0.83
C GLY A 118 5.14 4.30 0.46
N VAL A 119 3.95 4.26 1.05
CA VAL A 119 2.92 3.27 0.73
C VAL A 119 2.45 3.39 -0.73
N ILE A 120 2.22 4.61 -1.22
CA ILE A 120 1.78 4.86 -2.61
C ILE A 120 2.87 4.40 -3.60
N ALA A 121 4.11 4.80 -3.36
CA ALA A 121 5.24 4.43 -4.21
C ALA A 121 5.46 2.90 -4.23
N LEU A 122 5.39 2.27 -3.05
CA LEU A 122 5.54 0.82 -2.90
C LEU A 122 4.42 0.05 -3.61
N ALA A 123 3.19 0.55 -3.56
CA ALA A 123 2.06 -0.08 -4.26
C ALA A 123 2.35 -0.24 -5.76
N GLY A 124 2.90 0.79 -6.41
CA GLY A 124 3.30 0.73 -7.82
C GLY A 124 4.39 -0.32 -8.10
N ILE A 125 5.41 -0.41 -7.23
CA ILE A 125 6.50 -1.37 -7.37
C ILE A 125 5.99 -2.81 -7.22
N VAL A 126 5.16 -3.07 -6.21
CA VAL A 126 4.62 -4.42 -5.91
C VAL A 126 3.65 -4.88 -7.00
N VAL A 127 2.79 -3.97 -7.49
CA VAL A 127 1.88 -4.25 -8.60
C VAL A 127 2.65 -4.65 -9.86
N ASN A 128 3.72 -3.92 -10.19
CA ASN A 128 4.56 -4.24 -11.34
C ASN A 128 5.18 -5.65 -11.24
N ASN A 129 5.70 -6.04 -10.08
CA ASN A 129 6.23 -7.39 -9.86
C ASN A 129 5.16 -8.47 -10.04
N ASN A 130 3.94 -8.22 -9.59
CA ASN A 130 2.81 -9.14 -9.74
C ASN A 130 2.31 -9.26 -11.19
N ILE A 131 2.32 -8.17 -11.96
CA ILE A 131 1.97 -8.19 -13.38
C ILE A 131 2.83 -9.21 -14.12
N ILE A 132 4.15 -9.17 -13.89
CA ILE A 132 5.11 -10.08 -14.54
C ILE A 132 4.84 -11.55 -14.18
N LEU A 133 4.47 -11.84 -12.93
CA LEU A 133 4.10 -13.19 -12.51
C LEU A 133 2.83 -13.69 -13.22
N ILE A 134 1.76 -12.89 -13.23
CA ILE A 134 0.49 -13.29 -13.83
C ILE A 134 0.59 -13.40 -15.35
N ASP A 135 1.35 -12.51 -15.99
CA ASP A 135 1.57 -12.57 -17.44
C ASP A 135 2.29 -13.86 -17.84
N THR A 136 3.37 -14.20 -17.13
CA THR A 136 4.09 -15.47 -17.35
C THR A 136 3.21 -16.69 -17.12
N TYR A 137 2.36 -16.66 -16.08
CA TYR A 137 1.39 -17.72 -15.83
C TYR A 137 0.40 -17.86 -16.99
N ASN A 138 -0.14 -16.74 -17.47
CA ASN A 138 -1.07 -16.74 -18.60
C ASN A 138 -0.42 -17.30 -19.88
N ASP A 139 0.87 -17.02 -20.12
CA ASP A 139 1.60 -17.56 -21.26
C ASP A 139 1.77 -19.09 -21.18
N PHE A 140 2.09 -19.61 -19.99
CA PHE A 140 2.13 -21.06 -19.80
C PHE A 140 0.76 -21.71 -19.98
N ARG A 141 -0.31 -21.05 -19.52
CA ARG A 141 -1.68 -21.51 -19.71
C ARG A 141 -2.09 -21.51 -21.20
N LYS A 142 -1.69 -20.49 -21.97
CA LYS A 142 -1.90 -20.45 -23.43
C LYS A 142 -1.19 -21.61 -24.16
N LYS A 143 -0.04 -22.06 -23.65
CA LYS A 143 0.70 -23.23 -24.18
C LYS A 143 0.10 -24.58 -23.77
N GLY A 144 -1.06 -24.59 -23.11
CA GLY A 144 -1.78 -25.80 -22.72
C GLY A 144 -1.34 -26.46 -21.42
N MET A 145 -0.44 -25.83 -20.63
CA MET A 145 -0.01 -26.39 -19.35
C MET A 145 -1.15 -26.42 -18.34
N GLU A 146 -1.16 -27.42 -17.46
CA GLU A 146 -2.08 -27.48 -16.34
C GLU A 146 -1.86 -26.31 -15.36
N ALA A 147 -2.93 -25.85 -14.68
CA ALA A 147 -2.88 -24.67 -13.80
C ALA A 147 -1.83 -24.78 -12.70
N LYS A 148 -1.72 -25.96 -12.09
CA LYS A 148 -0.75 -26.22 -11.02
C LYS A 148 0.69 -26.18 -11.54
N GLU A 149 0.95 -26.83 -12.66
CA GLU A 149 2.27 -26.85 -13.29
C GLU A 149 2.68 -25.47 -13.80
N ALA A 150 1.76 -24.74 -14.45
CA ALA A 150 1.99 -23.38 -14.91
C ALA A 150 2.34 -22.44 -13.75
N ALA A 151 1.66 -22.54 -12.61
CA ALA A 151 1.94 -21.72 -11.42
C ALA A 151 3.31 -22.04 -10.81
N LEU A 152 3.67 -23.32 -10.68
CA LEU A 152 4.97 -23.74 -10.18
C LEU A 152 6.13 -23.29 -11.08
N ARG A 153 5.99 -23.47 -12.40
CA ARG A 153 6.98 -23.02 -13.38
C ARG A 153 7.13 -21.51 -13.40
N THR A 154 6.02 -20.78 -13.28
CA THR A 154 6.05 -19.31 -13.17
C THR A 154 6.85 -18.88 -11.95
N GLY A 155 6.56 -19.43 -10.77
CA GLY A 155 7.29 -19.16 -9.54
C GLY A 155 8.79 -19.43 -9.70
N ALA A 156 9.16 -20.61 -10.22
CA ALA A 156 10.55 -20.99 -10.42
C ALA A 156 11.28 -20.06 -11.43
N GLN A 157 10.66 -19.74 -12.54
CA GLN A 157 11.27 -18.92 -13.60
C GLN A 157 11.41 -17.45 -13.19
N ARG A 158 10.44 -16.92 -12.45
CA ARG A 158 10.39 -15.49 -12.05
C ARG A 158 10.99 -15.21 -10.67
N LEU A 159 11.30 -16.24 -9.89
CA LEU A 159 11.93 -16.08 -8.58
C LEU A 159 13.20 -15.21 -8.67
N ARG A 160 14.13 -15.59 -9.56
CA ARG A 160 15.41 -14.90 -9.69
C ARG A 160 15.28 -13.43 -10.14
N PRO A 161 14.55 -13.08 -11.23
CA PRO A 161 14.36 -11.68 -11.62
C PRO A 161 13.68 -10.84 -10.55
N VAL A 162 12.59 -11.33 -9.93
CA VAL A 162 11.84 -10.60 -8.91
C VAL A 162 12.67 -10.39 -7.63
N MET A 163 13.39 -11.41 -7.18
CA MET A 163 14.29 -11.27 -6.04
C MET A 163 15.44 -10.29 -6.34
N LEU A 164 16.01 -10.35 -7.55
CA LEU A 164 17.09 -9.44 -7.93
C LEU A 164 16.62 -7.99 -7.91
N THR A 165 15.48 -7.66 -8.51
CA THR A 165 14.94 -6.29 -8.51
C THR A 165 14.63 -5.79 -7.10
N SER A 166 14.06 -6.64 -6.25
CA SER A 166 13.71 -6.26 -4.89
C SER A 166 14.96 -6.05 -4.02
N VAL A 167 15.94 -6.94 -4.12
CA VAL A 167 17.21 -6.83 -3.38
C VAL A 167 18.00 -5.60 -3.85
N THR A 168 18.12 -5.37 -5.16
CA THR A 168 18.84 -4.19 -5.67
C THR A 168 18.16 -2.88 -5.28
N THR A 169 16.83 -2.83 -5.29
CA THR A 169 16.09 -1.64 -4.83
C THR A 169 16.27 -1.42 -3.32
N ALA A 170 16.14 -2.47 -2.50
CA ALA A 170 16.35 -2.38 -1.06
C ALA A 170 17.78 -1.95 -0.71
N LEU A 171 18.78 -2.51 -1.36
CA LEU A 171 20.19 -2.12 -1.18
C LEU A 171 20.46 -0.69 -1.65
N GLY A 172 19.83 -0.26 -2.74
CA GLY A 172 19.91 1.13 -3.23
C GLY A 172 19.32 2.15 -2.25
N LEU A 173 18.30 1.76 -1.48
CA LEU A 173 17.72 2.60 -0.43
C LEU A 173 18.47 2.53 0.91
N MET A 174 19.36 1.54 1.10
CA MET A 174 20.03 1.32 2.38
C MET A 174 20.79 2.55 2.93
N PRO A 175 21.53 3.32 2.12
CA PRO A 175 22.17 4.55 2.61
C PRO A 175 21.18 5.53 3.22
N MET A 176 19.99 5.65 2.63
CA MET A 176 18.93 6.52 3.16
C MET A 176 18.28 5.92 4.41
N VAL A 177 18.10 4.61 4.47
CA VAL A 177 17.56 3.90 5.65
C VAL A 177 18.41 4.11 6.87
N ILE A 178 19.74 4.08 6.73
CA ILE A 178 20.69 4.34 7.83
C ILE A 178 20.95 5.83 8.08
N GLY A 179 20.32 6.72 7.30
CA GLY A 179 20.48 8.17 7.44
C GLY A 179 21.86 8.68 7.07
N LEU A 180 22.55 8.00 6.14
CA LEU A 180 23.88 8.40 5.68
C LEU A 180 23.80 9.64 4.78
N ASN A 181 24.49 10.70 5.18
CA ASN A 181 24.65 11.92 4.39
C ASN A 181 26.15 12.12 4.07
N ILE A 182 26.47 12.19 2.80
CA ILE A 182 27.82 12.43 2.31
C ILE A 182 27.88 13.83 1.69
N ASN A 183 28.60 14.73 2.34
CA ASN A 183 28.86 16.05 1.79
C ASN A 183 30.15 16.02 0.97
N PHE A 184 30.01 16.05 -0.34
CA PHE A 184 31.14 15.97 -1.26
C PHE A 184 32.04 17.23 -1.23
N PHE A 185 31.51 18.38 -0.79
CA PHE A 185 32.27 19.63 -0.70
C PHE A 185 33.15 19.67 0.54
N THR A 186 32.59 19.31 1.70
CA THR A 186 33.32 19.30 2.98
C THR A 186 34.02 17.98 3.24
N ARG A 187 33.75 16.93 2.43
CA ARG A 187 34.23 15.54 2.58
C ARG A 187 33.86 14.94 3.95
N GLU A 188 32.74 15.36 4.48
CA GLU A 188 32.22 14.86 5.75
C GLU A 188 31.14 13.82 5.54
N ILE A 189 31.17 12.79 6.38
CA ILE A 189 30.13 11.77 6.46
C ILE A 189 29.38 12.00 7.77
N VAL A 190 28.09 12.35 7.66
CA VAL A 190 27.22 12.63 8.81
C VAL A 190 26.07 11.63 8.82
N TYR A 191 25.78 11.08 9.99
CA TYR A 191 24.62 10.21 10.21
C TYR A 191 23.50 11.00 10.88
N GLY A 192 22.25 10.80 10.41
CA GLY A 192 21.07 11.37 11.06
C GLY A 192 20.96 12.89 10.96
N ALA A 193 21.53 13.52 9.93
CA ALA A 193 21.37 14.94 9.69
C ALA A 193 19.87 15.31 9.60
N PRO A 194 19.45 16.51 10.08
CA PRO A 194 18.05 16.94 10.01
C PRO A 194 17.43 16.82 8.61
N SER A 195 18.20 17.12 7.58
CA SER A 195 17.79 17.00 6.18
C SER A 195 17.52 15.56 5.73
N THR A 196 18.08 14.55 6.41
CA THR A 196 17.90 13.14 6.06
C THR A 196 16.76 12.46 6.80
N GLN A 197 16.25 13.03 7.89
CA GLN A 197 15.22 12.40 8.73
C GLN A 197 13.95 12.05 7.93
N TRP A 198 13.47 12.97 7.11
CA TRP A 198 12.31 12.79 6.24
C TRP A 198 12.48 11.62 5.26
N TRP A 199 13.65 11.57 4.61
CA TRP A 199 13.96 10.53 3.63
C TRP A 199 14.21 9.17 4.26
N THR A 200 14.68 9.14 5.48
CA THR A 200 14.95 7.90 6.22
C THR A 200 13.66 7.14 6.51
N GLU A 201 12.59 7.83 6.87
CA GLU A 201 11.29 7.22 7.09
C GLU A 201 10.71 6.66 5.79
N LEU A 202 10.69 7.47 4.72
CA LEU A 202 10.23 7.05 3.40
C LEU A 202 10.99 5.81 2.90
N SER A 203 12.32 5.84 2.97
CA SER A 203 13.15 4.74 2.50
C SER A 203 13.00 3.47 3.33
N SER A 204 12.85 3.60 4.65
CA SER A 204 12.57 2.47 5.56
C SER A 204 11.23 1.82 5.26
N ALA A 205 10.20 2.64 5.00
CA ALA A 205 8.87 2.17 4.61
C ALA A 205 8.92 1.37 3.29
N ILE A 206 9.60 1.92 2.28
CA ILE A 206 9.71 1.26 0.96
C ILE A 206 10.56 0.00 1.05
N ALA A 207 11.75 0.05 1.67
CA ALA A 207 12.65 -1.10 1.75
C ALA A 207 12.06 -2.25 2.57
N GLY A 208 11.47 -1.95 3.73
CA GLY A 208 10.77 -2.93 4.56
C GLY A 208 9.55 -3.52 3.87
N GLY A 209 8.70 -2.65 3.33
CA GLY A 209 7.51 -3.05 2.59
C GLY A 209 7.83 -3.92 1.37
N LEU A 210 8.82 -3.54 0.58
CA LEU A 210 9.24 -4.29 -0.60
C LEU A 210 9.79 -5.68 -0.24
N THR A 211 10.60 -5.77 0.80
CA THR A 211 11.19 -7.04 1.25
C THR A 211 10.10 -8.04 1.65
N VAL A 212 9.16 -7.61 2.50
CA VAL A 212 8.06 -8.47 2.98
C VAL A 212 7.08 -8.75 1.84
N ALA A 213 6.67 -7.74 1.08
CA ALA A 213 5.73 -7.92 -0.02
C ALA A 213 6.28 -8.86 -1.09
N THR A 214 7.57 -8.78 -1.43
CA THR A 214 8.19 -9.67 -2.42
C THR A 214 8.14 -11.12 -1.97
N GLY A 215 8.50 -11.41 -0.71
CA GLY A 215 8.41 -12.75 -0.15
C GLY A 215 6.98 -13.29 -0.18
N LEU A 216 6.01 -12.48 0.25
CA LEU A 216 4.60 -12.86 0.27
C LEU A 216 4.04 -13.04 -1.15
N THR A 217 4.32 -12.14 -2.08
CA THR A 217 3.78 -12.22 -3.44
C THR A 217 4.30 -13.43 -4.22
N LEU A 218 5.55 -13.81 -4.02
CA LEU A 218 6.12 -15.02 -4.64
C LEU A 218 5.43 -16.32 -4.19
N ILE A 219 4.85 -16.34 -2.99
CA ILE A 219 4.13 -17.52 -2.45
C ILE A 219 2.64 -17.38 -2.70
N VAL A 220 2.06 -16.22 -2.34
CA VAL A 220 0.61 -16.02 -2.34
C VAL A 220 0.05 -15.92 -3.75
N THR A 221 0.74 -15.24 -4.67
CA THR A 221 0.23 -15.06 -6.03
C THR A 221 0.06 -16.38 -6.79
N PRO A 222 1.04 -17.30 -6.85
CA PRO A 222 0.84 -18.62 -7.44
C PRO A 222 -0.26 -19.44 -6.75
N ALA A 223 -0.34 -19.38 -5.42
CA ALA A 223 -1.38 -20.07 -4.66
C ALA A 223 -2.79 -19.54 -4.99
N MET A 224 -2.96 -18.22 -5.08
CA MET A 224 -4.23 -17.60 -5.48
C MET A 224 -4.63 -17.93 -6.92
N LEU A 225 -3.68 -18.04 -7.84
CA LEU A 225 -3.93 -18.45 -9.23
C LEU A 225 -4.49 -19.87 -9.28
N ILE A 226 -3.87 -20.83 -8.58
CA ILE A 226 -4.36 -22.20 -8.48
C ILE A 226 -5.75 -22.25 -7.85
N PHE A 227 -5.94 -21.52 -6.74
CA PHE A 227 -7.23 -21.46 -6.05
C PHE A 227 -8.33 -20.87 -6.93
N GLY A 228 -8.04 -19.82 -7.68
CA GLY A 228 -8.97 -19.19 -8.61
C GLY A 228 -9.42 -20.13 -9.73
N GLU A 229 -8.50 -20.94 -10.28
CA GLU A 229 -8.83 -21.95 -11.30
C GLU A 229 -9.68 -23.09 -10.71
N ASN A 230 -9.32 -23.59 -9.53
CA ASN A 230 -10.11 -24.62 -8.85
C ASN A 230 -11.54 -24.14 -8.55
N MET A 231 -11.71 -22.88 -8.13
CA MET A 231 -13.04 -22.30 -7.94
C MET A 231 -13.84 -22.21 -9.24
N ARG A 232 -13.19 -21.86 -10.35
CA ARG A 232 -13.84 -21.81 -11.69
C ARG A 232 -14.25 -23.21 -12.15
N ALA A 233 -13.37 -24.20 -12.03
CA ALA A 233 -13.66 -25.59 -12.35
C ALA A 233 -14.84 -26.12 -11.53
N ASN A 234 -14.86 -25.89 -10.23
CA ASN A 234 -15.95 -26.28 -9.36
C ASN A 234 -17.29 -25.58 -9.69
N LYS A 235 -17.25 -24.29 -10.06
CA LYS A 235 -18.45 -23.57 -10.53
C LYS A 235 -18.98 -24.14 -11.85
N ALA A 236 -18.09 -24.45 -12.80
CA ALA A 236 -18.46 -25.07 -14.08
C ALA A 236 -19.08 -26.46 -13.87
N ALA A 237 -18.47 -27.30 -13.03
CA ALA A 237 -19.00 -28.61 -12.69
C ALA A 237 -20.38 -28.55 -12.00
N ARG A 238 -20.57 -27.58 -11.09
CA ARG A 238 -21.88 -27.35 -10.45
C ARG A 238 -22.94 -26.87 -11.45
N LYS A 239 -22.56 -26.05 -12.43
CA LYS A 239 -23.47 -25.57 -13.48
C LYS A 239 -23.88 -26.74 -14.39
N ALA A 240 -22.93 -27.55 -14.86
CA ALA A 240 -23.20 -28.74 -15.67
C ALA A 240 -24.15 -29.71 -14.95
N ARG A 241 -23.90 -30.05 -13.69
CA ARG A 241 -24.79 -30.89 -12.89
C ARG A 241 -26.21 -30.31 -12.72
N ARG A 242 -26.35 -28.97 -12.67
CA ARG A 242 -27.66 -28.33 -12.60
C ARG A 242 -28.41 -28.42 -13.94
N GLU A 243 -27.69 -28.26 -15.03
CA GLU A 243 -28.25 -28.39 -16.38
C GLU A 243 -28.68 -29.84 -16.67
N GLU A 244 -27.87 -30.84 -16.32
CA GLU A 244 -28.22 -32.25 -16.38
C GLU A 244 -29.48 -32.59 -15.58
N ARG A 245 -29.56 -32.08 -14.34
CA ARG A 245 -30.75 -32.28 -13.50
C ARG A 245 -32.01 -31.60 -14.06
N ARG A 246 -31.85 -30.45 -14.72
CA ARG A 246 -32.97 -29.77 -15.41
C ARG A 246 -33.42 -30.56 -16.65
N ALA A 247 -32.47 -31.03 -17.45
CA ALA A 247 -32.76 -31.87 -18.63
C ALA A 247 -33.48 -33.17 -18.22
N ALA A 248 -32.96 -33.85 -17.19
CA ALA A 248 -33.60 -35.07 -16.67
C ALA A 248 -35.03 -34.83 -16.11
N LYS A 249 -35.29 -33.67 -15.51
CA LYS A 249 -36.66 -33.32 -15.07
C LYS A 249 -37.59 -33.03 -16.25
N LEU A 250 -37.10 -32.40 -17.30
CA LEU A 250 -37.88 -32.09 -18.49
C LEU A 250 -38.23 -33.37 -19.30
N SER A 251 -37.31 -34.35 -19.36
CA SER A 251 -37.54 -35.63 -20.01
C SER A 251 -38.43 -36.60 -19.20
N ALA A 252 -38.65 -36.33 -17.92
CA ALA A 252 -39.54 -37.10 -17.04
C ALA A 252 -41.00 -36.62 -17.02
N ILE A 253 -41.34 -35.53 -17.75
CA ILE A 253 -42.73 -35.09 -17.93
C ILE A 253 -43.35 -35.92 -19.05
N PRO A 254 -44.37 -36.74 -18.75
CA PRO A 254 -45.05 -37.48 -19.80
C PRO A 254 -45.76 -36.52 -20.78
N ALA A 255 -45.61 -36.75 -22.06
CA ALA A 255 -46.39 -36.07 -23.09
C ALA A 255 -47.86 -36.54 -22.96
N GLU A 256 -48.72 -35.64 -22.47
CA GLU A 256 -50.19 -35.82 -22.54
C GLU A 256 -50.69 -35.54 -23.94
#